data_f08c3bfe8d43ba56d416c136f22f1f8d
#
_entry.id   f08c3bfe8d43ba56d416c136f22f1f8d
#
_cell.length_a   1.000
_cell.length_b   1.000
_cell.length_c   1.000
_cell.angle_alpha   90.00
_cell.angle_beta   90.00
_cell.angle_gamma   90.00
#
_symmetry.space_group_name_H-M   'P 1'
#
loop_
_entity.id
_entity.type
_entity.pdbx_description
1 polymer ?
#
loop_
_entity_poly.entity_id
_entity_poly.type
_entity_poly.pdbx_seq_one_letter_code
_entity_poly.pdbx_strand_id
1 'polypeptide(L)'
;MLTCLNKITQFFHSLPHKLFSIHCLLIALITVLSVFMVSSPAHAAVDTYVRRYLQASEPISLELDGQGQTKPFSAEDLSAGKELFETHCLNCHVGGATLPDPTVSLALNTLAGATPPRNNINGLVNFLREPMTYDGSDPSFWCRQVPESWMPQEQIEQLAAFVLRAAQKAPGWGTKDF
;
A
#
# COMPACT_ATOMS: atom_id res chain seq x y z
N MET A 1 27.56 -29.42 31.96
CA MET A 1 26.27 -29.07 31.35
C MET A 1 25.27 -30.23 31.36
N LEU A 2 25.69 -31.50 31.38
CA LEU A 2 24.82 -32.69 31.44
C LEU A 2 24.14 -32.95 32.80
N THR A 3 24.71 -32.49 33.90
CA THR A 3 24.18 -32.72 35.26
C THR A 3 22.93 -31.87 35.58
N CYS A 4 22.68 -30.77 34.87
CA CYS A 4 21.51 -29.95 35.08
C CYS A 4 20.25 -30.52 34.39
N LEU A 5 20.44 -31.15 33.23
CA LEU A 5 19.34 -31.80 32.48
C LEU A 5 18.75 -33.01 33.22
N ASN A 6 19.62 -33.78 33.93
CA ASN A 6 19.19 -34.99 34.64
C ASN A 6 18.39 -34.69 35.92
N LYS A 7 18.57 -33.52 36.54
CA LYS A 7 17.78 -33.11 37.70
C LYS A 7 16.38 -32.63 37.29
N ILE A 8 16.23 -32.06 36.11
CA ILE A 8 14.92 -31.58 35.60
C ILE A 8 14.03 -32.79 35.27
N THR A 9 14.58 -33.84 34.67
CA THR A 9 13.80 -35.05 34.32
C THR A 9 13.36 -35.84 35.55
N GLN A 10 14.16 -35.89 36.63
CA GLN A 10 13.74 -36.55 37.87
C GLN A 10 12.65 -35.79 38.62
N PHE A 11 12.60 -34.49 38.53
CA PHE A 11 11.56 -33.66 39.17
C PHE A 11 10.18 -33.90 38.56
N PHE A 12 10.11 -34.17 37.26
CA PHE A 12 8.84 -34.42 36.56
C PHE A 12 8.27 -35.83 36.82
N HIS A 13 9.09 -36.80 37.27
CA HIS A 13 8.61 -38.17 37.54
C HIS A 13 7.94 -38.34 38.91
N SER A 14 8.07 -37.37 39.81
CA SER A 14 7.51 -37.47 41.18
C SER A 14 6.20 -36.67 41.38
N LEU A 15 5.68 -35.96 40.34
CA LEU A 15 4.43 -35.25 40.47
C LEU A 15 3.24 -36.19 40.24
N PRO A 16 2.19 -36.15 41.10
CA PRO A 16 0.96 -36.93 40.87
C PRO A 16 0.33 -36.49 39.52
N HIS A 17 -0.11 -37.48 38.76
CA HIS A 17 -0.63 -37.30 37.40
C HIS A 17 -1.63 -36.11 37.22
N LYS A 18 -2.39 -35.80 38.25
CA LYS A 18 -3.33 -34.65 38.25
C LYS A 18 -2.61 -33.29 38.21
N LEU A 19 -1.50 -33.16 38.97
CA LEU A 19 -0.70 -31.93 38.98
C LEU A 19 0.07 -31.72 37.65
N PHE A 20 0.57 -32.79 37.06
CA PHE A 20 1.23 -32.74 35.74
C PHE A 20 0.25 -32.29 34.65
N SER A 21 -0.96 -32.82 34.65
CA SER A 21 -2.01 -32.41 33.66
C SER A 21 -2.40 -30.93 33.80
N ILE A 22 -2.50 -30.41 35.04
CA ILE A 22 -2.79 -29.00 35.28
C ILE A 22 -1.66 -28.10 34.80
N HIS A 23 -0.40 -28.45 35.00
CA HIS A 23 0.76 -27.69 34.52
C HIS A 23 0.85 -27.68 33.00
N CYS A 24 0.59 -28.81 32.33
CA CYS A 24 0.52 -28.84 30.85
C CYS A 24 -0.59 -27.98 30.30
N LEU A 25 -1.77 -27.95 30.93
CA LEU A 25 -2.87 -27.07 30.53
C LEU A 25 -2.56 -25.57 30.75
N LEU A 26 -1.91 -25.22 31.85
CA LEU A 26 -1.47 -23.85 32.13
C LEU A 26 -0.41 -23.38 31.10
N ILE A 27 0.56 -24.22 30.79
CA ILE A 27 1.59 -23.90 29.78
C ILE A 27 0.93 -23.74 28.40
N ALA A 28 0.01 -24.62 28.02
CA ALA A 28 -0.73 -24.50 26.76
C ALA A 28 -1.58 -23.24 26.72
N LEU A 29 -2.23 -22.87 27.82
CA LEU A 29 -3.01 -21.65 27.92
C LEU A 29 -2.12 -20.40 27.81
N ILE A 30 -0.97 -20.39 28.49
CA ILE A 30 -0.01 -19.27 28.42
C ILE A 30 0.56 -19.12 27.02
N THR A 31 0.89 -20.23 26.34
CA THR A 31 1.40 -20.18 24.96
C THR A 31 0.33 -19.66 23.98
N VAL A 32 -0.92 -20.08 24.13
CA VAL A 32 -2.03 -19.57 23.32
C VAL A 32 -2.24 -18.07 23.57
N LEU A 33 -2.29 -17.64 24.85
CA LEU A 33 -2.43 -16.23 25.18
C LEU A 33 -1.25 -15.38 24.65
N SER A 34 -0.01 -15.88 24.71
CA SER A 34 1.15 -15.15 24.21
C SER A 34 1.10 -14.95 22.70
N VAL A 35 0.57 -15.90 21.93
CA VAL A 35 0.39 -15.74 20.48
C VAL A 35 -0.63 -14.64 20.16
N PHE A 36 -1.70 -14.51 20.93
CA PHE A 36 -2.69 -13.44 20.73
C PHE A 36 -2.18 -12.04 21.14
N MET A 37 -1.24 -11.95 22.08
CA MET A 37 -0.68 -10.66 22.52
C MET A 37 0.35 -10.07 21.55
N VAL A 38 0.91 -10.86 20.62
CA VAL A 38 1.96 -10.40 19.67
C VAL A 38 1.37 -9.91 18.34
N SER A 39 0.06 -10.01 18.14
CA SER A 39 -0.62 -9.49 16.96
C SER A 39 -0.82 -7.97 17.05
N SER A 40 0.26 -7.20 17.19
CA SER A 40 0.20 -5.79 16.84
C SER A 40 -0.01 -5.70 15.34
N PRO A 41 -1.01 -4.93 14.84
CA PRO A 41 -1.08 -4.65 13.41
C PRO A 41 0.27 -4.05 13.00
N ALA A 42 0.93 -4.67 12.04
CA ALA A 42 2.14 -4.11 11.45
C ALA A 42 1.71 -2.82 10.76
N HIS A 43 1.82 -1.68 11.44
CA HIS A 43 1.75 -0.39 10.77
C HIS A 43 2.93 -0.35 9.80
N ALA A 44 2.63 -0.32 8.51
CA ALA A 44 3.65 -0.12 7.50
C ALA A 44 4.41 1.16 7.84
N ALA A 45 5.73 1.07 7.93
CA ALA A 45 6.53 2.24 8.27
C ALA A 45 6.33 3.31 7.19
N VAL A 46 6.04 4.54 7.61
CA VAL A 46 5.87 5.66 6.69
C VAL A 46 7.15 5.87 5.87
N ASP A 47 7.02 5.80 4.55
CA ASP A 47 8.13 5.96 3.62
C ASP A 47 8.75 7.37 3.72
N THR A 48 10.08 7.43 3.69
CA THR A 48 10.82 8.69 3.84
C THR A 48 10.55 9.66 2.69
N TYR A 49 10.36 9.15 1.47
CA TYR A 49 9.99 9.97 0.31
C TYR A 49 8.62 10.62 0.49
N VAL A 50 7.64 9.86 1.00
CA VAL A 50 6.29 10.36 1.29
C VAL A 50 6.31 11.51 2.28
N ARG A 51 7.06 11.37 3.38
CA ARG A 51 7.20 12.47 4.34
C ARG A 51 7.93 13.68 3.76
N ARG A 52 9.07 13.44 3.09
CA ARG A 52 10.00 14.51 2.70
C ARG A 52 9.53 15.26 1.45
N TYR A 53 9.14 14.55 0.42
CA TYR A 53 8.82 15.14 -0.89
C TYR A 53 7.33 15.33 -1.11
N LEU A 54 6.49 14.45 -0.57
CA LEU A 54 5.04 14.59 -0.66
C LEU A 54 4.46 15.40 0.51
N GLN A 55 5.28 15.77 1.50
CA GLN A 55 4.87 16.58 2.65
C GLN A 55 3.64 15.99 3.38
N ALA A 56 3.63 14.67 3.55
CA ALA A 56 2.55 13.94 4.18
C ALA A 56 2.94 13.54 5.62
N SER A 57 2.93 14.49 6.54
CA SER A 57 3.07 14.24 7.99
C SER A 57 1.73 14.08 8.68
N GLU A 58 0.67 14.60 8.08
CA GLU A 58 -0.73 14.52 8.53
C GLU A 58 -1.58 13.98 7.38
N PRO A 59 -2.80 13.47 7.64
CA PRO A 59 -3.71 13.03 6.58
C PRO A 59 -3.98 14.15 5.57
N ILE A 60 -3.88 13.81 4.30
CA ILE A 60 -4.03 14.76 3.18
C ILE A 60 -5.36 14.52 2.51
N SER A 61 -6.17 15.56 2.38
CA SER A 61 -7.40 15.51 1.58
C SER A 61 -7.07 15.63 0.09
N LEU A 62 -7.42 14.61 -0.68
CA LEU A 62 -7.35 14.61 -2.14
C LEU A 62 -8.75 14.65 -2.74
N GLU A 63 -8.86 15.28 -3.91
CA GLU A 63 -10.13 15.36 -4.62
C GLU A 63 -10.62 13.98 -5.04
N LEU A 64 -11.87 13.66 -4.70
CA LEU A 64 -12.43 12.32 -4.88
C LEU A 64 -13.05 12.15 -6.27
N ASP A 65 -13.85 13.11 -6.73
CA ASP A 65 -14.78 12.92 -7.86
C ASP A 65 -14.81 14.06 -8.89
N GLY A 66 -14.02 15.12 -8.71
CA GLY A 66 -14.06 16.30 -9.57
C GLY A 66 -15.25 17.22 -9.33
N GLN A 67 -16.01 17.02 -8.25
CA GLN A 67 -17.17 17.82 -7.84
C GLN A 67 -16.94 18.56 -6.52
N GLY A 68 -15.71 18.55 -6.03
CA GLY A 68 -15.32 19.18 -4.77
C GLY A 68 -15.42 18.27 -3.55
N GLN A 69 -15.82 17.00 -3.70
CA GLN A 69 -15.71 16.03 -2.63
C GLN A 69 -14.25 15.61 -2.46
N THR A 70 -13.82 15.43 -1.21
CA THR A 70 -12.46 15.02 -0.89
C THR A 70 -12.46 13.78 -0.02
N LYS A 71 -11.38 13.00 -0.11
CA LYS A 71 -11.10 11.85 0.75
C LYS A 71 -9.74 12.05 1.44
N PRO A 72 -9.64 11.85 2.78
CA PRO A 72 -8.36 11.90 3.48
C PRO A 72 -7.57 10.62 3.23
N PHE A 73 -6.25 10.76 3.03
CA PHE A 73 -5.28 9.67 2.93
C PHE A 73 -4.15 9.93 3.93
N SER A 74 -3.82 8.94 4.72
CA SER A 74 -2.73 8.99 5.68
C SER A 74 -1.35 8.90 4.99
N ALA A 75 -0.28 9.13 5.74
CA ALA A 75 1.07 8.91 5.24
C ALA A 75 1.34 7.42 4.96
N GLU A 76 0.70 6.53 5.70
CA GLU A 76 0.75 5.07 5.50
C GLU A 76 0.05 4.68 4.20
N ASP A 77 -1.13 5.24 3.91
CA ASP A 77 -1.84 5.01 2.65
C ASP A 77 -1.00 5.43 1.45
N LEU A 78 -0.37 6.61 1.52
CA LEU A 78 0.52 7.10 0.47
C LEU A 78 1.79 6.25 0.34
N SER A 79 2.29 5.69 1.44
CA SER A 79 3.44 4.78 1.42
C SER A 79 3.09 3.45 0.78
N ALA A 80 1.92 2.89 1.10
CA ALA A 80 1.39 1.70 0.45
C ALA A 80 1.16 1.93 -1.05
N GLY A 81 0.57 3.08 -1.41
CA GLY A 81 0.38 3.48 -2.80
C GLY A 81 1.71 3.63 -3.57
N LYS A 82 2.76 4.15 -2.92
CA LYS A 82 4.11 4.23 -3.49
C LYS A 82 4.68 2.84 -3.78
N GLU A 83 4.56 1.91 -2.85
CA GLU A 83 5.03 0.53 -3.02
C GLU A 83 4.31 -0.16 -4.20
N LEU A 84 2.99 0.03 -4.30
CA LEU A 84 2.21 -0.46 -5.43
C LEU A 84 2.66 0.16 -6.76
N PHE A 85 2.94 1.46 -6.78
CA PHE A 85 3.44 2.15 -7.95
C PHE A 85 4.82 1.63 -8.37
N GLU A 86 5.75 1.49 -7.44
CA GLU A 86 7.10 0.98 -7.70
C GLU A 86 7.08 -0.45 -8.22
N THR A 87 6.20 -1.29 -7.67
CA THR A 87 6.11 -2.70 -8.07
C THR A 87 5.46 -2.89 -9.44
N HIS A 88 4.45 -2.09 -9.77
CA HIS A 88 3.58 -2.38 -10.92
C HIS A 88 3.63 -1.35 -12.05
N CYS A 89 4.07 -0.12 -11.78
CA CYS A 89 3.96 0.99 -12.72
C CYS A 89 5.32 1.60 -13.12
N LEU A 90 6.33 1.50 -12.24
CA LEU A 90 7.60 2.20 -12.39
C LEU A 90 8.34 1.87 -13.68
N ASN A 91 8.23 0.64 -14.20
CA ASN A 91 8.91 0.22 -15.44
C ASN A 91 8.51 1.07 -16.66
N CYS A 92 7.30 1.63 -16.65
CA CYS A 92 6.80 2.50 -17.70
C CYS A 92 6.70 3.97 -17.27
N HIS A 93 6.57 4.25 -15.96
CA HIS A 93 6.32 5.58 -15.41
C HIS A 93 7.44 6.07 -14.48
N VAL A 94 8.66 6.20 -15.02
CA VAL A 94 9.82 6.67 -14.24
C VAL A 94 9.64 8.13 -13.84
N GLY A 95 9.62 8.41 -12.53
CA GLY A 95 9.42 9.78 -12.02
C GLY A 95 8.12 10.45 -12.49
N GLY A 96 7.10 9.65 -12.83
CA GLY A 96 5.84 10.15 -13.38
C GLY A 96 5.87 10.47 -14.88
N ALA A 97 7.01 10.38 -15.55
CA ALA A 97 7.07 10.38 -17.02
C ALA A 97 6.53 9.05 -17.55
N THR A 98 6.05 9.02 -18.78
CA THR A 98 5.66 7.79 -19.47
C THR A 98 6.65 7.52 -20.60
N LEU A 99 7.35 6.38 -20.53
CA LEU A 99 8.40 6.02 -21.49
C LEU A 99 7.86 5.42 -22.79
N PRO A 100 6.86 4.51 -22.78
CA PRO A 100 6.26 4.00 -24.00
C PRO A 100 5.48 5.07 -24.76
N ASP A 101 5.43 4.98 -26.09
CA ASP A 101 4.55 5.79 -26.92
C ASP A 101 3.10 5.25 -26.86
N PRO A 102 2.08 6.12 -26.68
CA PRO A 102 2.14 7.58 -26.51
C PRO A 102 2.66 8.01 -25.13
N THR A 103 3.59 8.95 -25.11
CA THR A 103 4.28 9.43 -23.89
C THR A 103 3.41 10.37 -23.04
N VAL A 104 2.24 9.91 -22.61
CA VAL A 104 1.32 10.70 -21.77
C VAL A 104 1.84 10.74 -20.34
N SER A 105 2.29 11.89 -19.89
CA SER A 105 2.86 12.11 -18.56
C SER A 105 1.81 12.00 -17.44
N LEU A 106 2.26 11.60 -16.23
CA LEU A 106 1.45 11.64 -15.00
C LEU A 106 1.52 13.01 -14.30
N ALA A 107 1.93 14.07 -14.99
CA ALA A 107 1.84 15.43 -14.47
C ALA A 107 0.37 15.84 -14.29
N LEU A 108 0.09 16.66 -13.27
CA LEU A 108 -1.28 16.99 -12.86
C LEU A 108 -2.10 17.63 -14.00
N ASN A 109 -1.49 18.54 -14.75
CA ASN A 109 -2.13 19.18 -15.91
C ASN A 109 -2.44 18.20 -17.05
N THR A 110 -1.57 17.21 -17.27
CA THR A 110 -1.79 16.15 -18.26
C THR A 110 -2.93 15.24 -17.80
N LEU A 111 -2.95 14.86 -16.52
CA LEU A 111 -4.05 14.06 -15.97
C LEU A 111 -5.38 14.80 -16.05
N ALA A 112 -5.39 16.12 -15.81
CA ALA A 112 -6.60 16.95 -15.92
C ALA A 112 -7.11 17.10 -17.37
N GLY A 113 -6.21 17.06 -18.35
CA GLY A 113 -6.55 17.22 -19.78
C GLY A 113 -7.05 15.94 -20.45
N ALA A 114 -7.04 14.80 -19.78
CA ALA A 114 -7.57 13.55 -20.32
C ALA A 114 -9.11 13.58 -20.38
N THR A 115 -9.67 12.72 -21.23
CA THR A 115 -11.12 12.54 -21.33
C THR A 115 -11.49 11.08 -21.00
N PRO A 116 -12.27 10.82 -19.91
CA PRO A 116 -12.58 11.77 -18.84
C PRO A 116 -11.34 12.21 -18.03
N PRO A 117 -11.41 13.33 -17.26
CA PRO A 117 -10.29 13.78 -16.44
C PRO A 117 -9.84 12.73 -15.41
N ARG A 118 -8.51 12.62 -15.24
CA ARG A 118 -7.85 11.62 -14.37
C ARG A 118 -7.12 12.26 -13.18
N ASN A 119 -7.43 13.52 -12.86
CA ASN A 119 -6.78 14.32 -11.82
C ASN A 119 -7.48 14.24 -10.44
N ASN A 120 -8.36 13.28 -10.25
CA ASN A 120 -9.03 12.95 -8.99
C ASN A 120 -9.02 11.43 -8.77
N ILE A 121 -9.34 11.00 -7.55
CA ILE A 121 -9.25 9.58 -7.14
C ILE A 121 -10.11 8.69 -8.05
N ASN A 122 -11.40 9.02 -8.18
CA ASN A 122 -12.33 8.19 -8.97
C ASN A 122 -11.96 8.18 -10.45
N GLY A 123 -11.55 9.31 -11.01
CA GLY A 123 -11.13 9.40 -12.41
C GLY A 123 -9.91 8.52 -12.71
N LEU A 124 -8.91 8.54 -11.83
CA LEU A 124 -7.71 7.72 -11.99
C LEU A 124 -8.00 6.22 -11.72
N VAL A 125 -8.80 5.91 -10.71
CA VAL A 125 -9.24 4.53 -10.42
C VAL A 125 -10.04 3.96 -11.59
N ASN A 126 -11.00 4.71 -12.12
CA ASN A 126 -11.80 4.28 -13.27
C ASN A 126 -10.91 4.01 -14.50
N PHE A 127 -9.94 4.88 -14.76
CA PHE A 127 -8.96 4.64 -15.82
C PHE A 127 -8.15 3.36 -15.59
N LEU A 128 -7.69 3.09 -14.39
CA LEU A 128 -6.95 1.86 -14.09
C LEU A 128 -7.84 0.61 -14.21
N ARG A 129 -9.12 0.72 -13.89
CA ARG A 129 -10.10 -0.37 -14.06
C ARG A 129 -10.44 -0.63 -15.54
N GLU A 130 -10.54 0.43 -16.33
CA GLU A 130 -10.89 0.37 -17.74
C GLU A 130 -10.04 1.41 -18.52
N PRO A 131 -8.79 1.05 -18.89
CA PRO A 131 -7.90 1.99 -19.56
C PRO A 131 -8.42 2.41 -20.93
N MET A 132 -8.56 3.72 -21.13
CA MET A 132 -8.95 4.36 -22.39
C MET A 132 -7.79 5.18 -22.95
N THR A 133 -7.82 5.49 -24.24
CA THR A 133 -6.94 6.48 -24.85
C THR A 133 -7.04 7.83 -24.14
N TYR A 134 -6.11 8.74 -24.40
CA TYR A 134 -6.08 10.03 -23.73
C TYR A 134 -7.34 10.88 -23.97
N ASP A 135 -7.87 10.80 -25.18
CA ASP A 135 -9.09 11.45 -25.62
C ASP A 135 -10.38 10.67 -25.27
N GLY A 136 -10.25 9.46 -24.73
CA GLY A 136 -11.36 8.61 -24.34
C GLY A 136 -12.07 7.90 -25.48
N SER A 137 -11.54 7.95 -26.71
CA SER A 137 -12.23 7.39 -27.90
C SER A 137 -12.21 5.88 -27.97
N ASP A 138 -11.12 5.26 -27.51
CA ASP A 138 -10.87 3.81 -27.67
C ASP A 138 -10.25 3.19 -26.41
N PRO A 139 -10.40 1.88 -26.20
CA PRO A 139 -9.64 1.15 -25.19
C PRO A 139 -8.12 1.27 -25.41
N SER A 140 -7.38 1.53 -24.32
CA SER A 140 -5.93 1.64 -24.37
C SER A 140 -5.29 0.28 -24.10
N PHE A 141 -4.41 -0.17 -25.01
CA PHE A 141 -3.62 -1.39 -24.85
C PHE A 141 -2.25 -1.14 -24.18
N TRP A 142 -1.90 0.13 -23.97
CA TRP A 142 -0.59 0.53 -23.43
C TRP A 142 -0.54 0.50 -21.90
N CYS A 143 -1.65 0.85 -21.25
CA CYS A 143 -1.77 0.69 -19.79
C CYS A 143 -2.52 -0.61 -19.49
N ARG A 144 -1.98 -1.39 -18.54
CA ARG A 144 -2.60 -2.64 -18.12
C ARG A 144 -3.88 -2.36 -17.34
N GLN A 145 -4.93 -3.08 -17.68
CA GLN A 145 -6.14 -3.12 -16.86
C GLN A 145 -5.83 -3.74 -15.48
N VAL A 146 -6.34 -3.11 -14.43
CA VAL A 146 -6.17 -3.54 -13.04
C VAL A 146 -7.52 -3.99 -12.48
N PRO A 147 -7.88 -5.30 -12.58
CA PRO A 147 -9.14 -5.80 -12.05
C PRO A 147 -9.13 -5.84 -10.52
N GLU A 148 -10.32 -5.88 -9.91
CA GLU A 148 -10.47 -5.91 -8.45
C GLU A 148 -9.85 -7.18 -7.83
N SER A 149 -9.88 -8.30 -8.54
CA SER A 149 -9.25 -9.55 -8.13
C SER A 149 -7.71 -9.46 -8.02
N TRP A 150 -7.10 -8.52 -8.73
CA TRP A 150 -5.66 -8.27 -8.64
C TRP A 150 -5.33 -7.18 -7.61
N MET A 151 -6.05 -6.06 -7.62
CA MET A 151 -5.85 -4.94 -6.70
C MET A 151 -7.22 -4.49 -6.16
N PRO A 152 -7.55 -4.83 -4.90
CA PRO A 152 -8.79 -4.41 -4.25
C PRO A 152 -8.97 -2.89 -4.23
N GLN A 153 -10.20 -2.42 -4.00
CA GLN A 153 -10.56 -1.00 -4.07
C GLN A 153 -9.67 -0.11 -3.18
N GLU A 154 -9.39 -0.53 -1.95
CA GLU A 154 -8.52 0.22 -1.05
C GLU A 154 -7.12 0.41 -1.63
N GLN A 155 -6.51 -0.63 -2.16
CA GLN A 155 -5.16 -0.58 -2.74
C GLN A 155 -5.09 0.29 -3.99
N ILE A 156 -6.07 0.20 -4.89
CA ILE A 156 -6.07 1.03 -6.11
C ILE A 156 -6.31 2.50 -5.79
N GLU A 157 -7.07 2.81 -4.73
CA GLU A 157 -7.23 4.19 -4.25
C GLU A 157 -5.93 4.71 -3.59
N GLN A 158 -5.21 3.89 -2.83
CA GLN A 158 -3.90 4.23 -2.29
C GLN A 158 -2.89 4.50 -3.41
N LEU A 159 -2.87 3.68 -4.46
CA LEU A 159 -2.07 3.89 -5.66
C LEU A 159 -2.42 5.22 -6.35
N ALA A 160 -3.71 5.48 -6.57
CA ALA A 160 -4.19 6.73 -7.16
C ALA A 160 -3.82 7.94 -6.30
N ALA A 161 -3.97 7.84 -4.98
CA ALA A 161 -3.61 8.88 -4.03
C ALA A 161 -2.12 9.21 -4.07
N PHE A 162 -1.25 8.19 -4.13
CA PHE A 162 0.19 8.40 -4.30
C PHE A 162 0.50 9.15 -5.59
N VAL A 163 -0.04 8.71 -6.74
CA VAL A 163 0.20 9.33 -8.06
C VAL A 163 -0.26 10.79 -8.06
N LEU A 164 -1.47 11.06 -7.58
CA LEU A 164 -2.02 12.41 -7.53
C LEU A 164 -1.24 13.32 -6.57
N ARG A 165 -0.85 12.80 -5.42
CA ARG A 165 -0.04 13.58 -4.47
C ARG A 165 1.37 13.82 -5.00
N ALA A 166 1.99 12.86 -5.67
CA ALA A 166 3.27 13.04 -6.33
C ALA A 166 3.17 14.10 -7.43
N ALA A 167 2.10 14.08 -8.23
CA ALA A 167 1.83 15.09 -9.27
C ALA A 167 1.65 16.52 -8.70
N GLN A 168 1.21 16.64 -7.44
CA GLN A 168 1.04 17.93 -6.76
C GLN A 168 2.33 18.44 -6.11
N LYS A 169 3.23 17.54 -5.65
CA LYS A 169 4.30 17.91 -4.70
C LYS A 169 5.69 17.40 -5.05
N ALA A 170 5.83 16.29 -5.76
CA ALA A 170 7.14 15.73 -6.02
C ALA A 170 7.91 16.56 -7.04
N PRO A 171 9.15 17.00 -6.72
CA PRO A 171 9.96 17.75 -7.66
C PRO A 171 10.23 16.94 -8.93
N GLY A 172 10.05 17.55 -10.10
CA GLY A 172 10.32 16.92 -11.41
C GLY A 172 9.34 15.82 -11.82
N TRP A 173 8.26 15.60 -11.06
CA TRP A 173 7.28 14.57 -11.42
C TRP A 173 6.62 14.83 -12.77
N GLY A 174 6.63 13.82 -13.62
CA GLY A 174 6.04 13.88 -14.95
C GLY A 174 6.88 14.61 -15.99
N THR A 175 8.08 15.06 -15.66
CA THR A 175 9.05 15.63 -16.64
C THR A 175 9.93 14.54 -17.22
N LYS A 176 10.54 14.83 -18.39
CA LYS A 176 11.54 13.94 -19.03
C LYS A 176 12.97 14.38 -18.70
N ASP A 177 13.15 15.37 -17.86
CA ASP A 177 14.44 15.89 -17.43
C ASP A 177 14.94 15.06 -16.24
N PHE A 178 15.80 14.08 -16.53
CA PHE A 178 16.41 13.17 -15.56
C PHE A 178 17.87 13.56 -15.30
#